data_554374f58a569a726421fc128f64b49d
#
_entry.id   554374f58a569a726421fc128f64b49d
#
_cell.length_a   1.000
_cell.length_b   1.000
_cell.length_c   1.000
_cell.angle_alpha   90.00
_cell.angle_beta   90.00
_cell.angle_gamma   90.00
#
_symmetry.space_group_name_H-M   'P 1'
#
loop_
_entity.id
_entity.type
_entity.pdbx_description
1 polymer ?
#
loop_
_entity_poly.entity_id
_entity_poly.type
_entity_poly.pdbx_seq_one_letter_code
_entity_poly.pdbx_strand_id
1 'polypeptide(L)'
;MNDKTKFWIHKLFWTAIVVLIIFLPIVINAFQPELKLIDDEVSGEYVSTLNESYMEAKLTFNRPVSSGYATIKFYDEYDNLLKTVKCYFSCYGESAEDSYIGVDGNVDSYELVSYDFEPAFVGGWMYALLIFVIPFFIVSMFLSYKEYEYNGKKLSVYAGWFNYILRVDGKICDKHCTFIYFTPIKLTTTLDDGTKLEGTISLIKRITLKADDKLLSK
;
A
#
# COMPACT_ATOMS: atom_id res chain seq x y z
N MET A 1 18.78 13.95 -22.01
CA MET A 1 17.34 13.61 -21.92
C MET A 1 16.56 14.91 -21.79
N ASN A 2 15.60 15.15 -22.70
CA ASN A 2 14.79 16.37 -22.73
C ASN A 2 13.91 16.48 -21.44
N ASP A 3 13.66 17.71 -20.95
CA ASP A 3 12.85 17.97 -19.76
C ASP A 3 11.41 17.44 -19.90
N LYS A 4 10.85 17.47 -21.09
CA LYS A 4 9.55 16.88 -21.43
C LYS A 4 9.55 15.36 -21.16
N THR A 5 10.59 14.67 -21.58
CA THR A 5 10.75 13.22 -21.35
C THR A 5 10.91 12.92 -19.86
N LYS A 6 11.72 13.70 -19.14
CA LYS A 6 11.87 13.57 -17.67
C LYS A 6 10.53 13.75 -16.95
N PHE A 7 9.77 14.76 -17.34
CA PHE A 7 8.45 15.04 -16.79
C PHE A 7 7.49 13.86 -16.92
N TRP A 8 7.39 13.28 -18.12
CA TRP A 8 6.51 12.13 -18.36
C TRP A 8 6.98 10.86 -17.66
N ILE A 9 8.30 10.60 -17.64
CA ILE A 9 8.87 9.46 -16.93
C ILE A 9 8.56 9.54 -15.44
N HIS A 10 8.72 10.70 -14.80
CA HIS A 10 8.38 10.87 -13.39
C HIS A 10 6.90 10.60 -13.11
N LYS A 11 6.01 11.16 -13.91
CA LYS A 11 4.56 10.91 -13.72
C LYS A 11 4.21 9.45 -13.88
N LEU A 12 4.67 8.81 -14.94
CA LEU A 12 4.39 7.39 -15.20
C LEU A 12 4.98 6.50 -14.10
N PHE A 13 6.18 6.79 -13.65
CA PHE A 13 6.85 6.01 -12.59
C PHE A 13 6.05 6.01 -11.28
N TRP A 14 5.67 7.18 -10.77
CA TRP A 14 4.91 7.26 -9.52
C TRP A 14 3.50 6.70 -9.66
N THR A 15 2.85 6.89 -10.80
CA THR A 15 1.56 6.28 -11.07
C THR A 15 1.66 4.75 -11.08
N ALA A 16 2.69 4.20 -11.74
CA ALA A 16 2.90 2.75 -11.77
C ALA A 16 3.18 2.16 -10.38
N ILE A 17 3.97 2.85 -9.54
CA ILE A 17 4.22 2.41 -8.16
C ILE A 17 2.91 2.37 -7.34
N VAL A 18 2.09 3.42 -7.40
CA VAL A 18 0.83 3.45 -6.65
C VAL A 18 -0.11 2.35 -7.12
N VAL A 19 -0.24 2.17 -8.43
CA VAL A 19 -1.04 1.09 -9.01
C VAL A 19 -0.52 -0.28 -8.55
N LEU A 20 0.78 -0.50 -8.59
CA LEU A 20 1.39 -1.75 -8.14
C LEU A 20 1.08 -2.04 -6.67
N ILE A 21 1.27 -1.06 -5.77
CA ILE A 21 1.02 -1.23 -4.33
C ILE A 21 -0.46 -1.54 -4.05
N ILE A 22 -1.38 -0.96 -4.82
CA ILE A 22 -2.82 -1.21 -4.63
C ILE A 22 -3.22 -2.58 -5.17
N PHE A 23 -2.78 -2.93 -6.38
CA PHE A 23 -3.27 -4.12 -7.08
C PHE A 23 -2.50 -5.39 -6.75
N LEU A 24 -1.20 -5.32 -6.44
CA LEU A 24 -0.40 -6.51 -6.18
C LEU A 24 -0.92 -7.36 -5.02
N PRO A 25 -1.31 -6.81 -3.85
CA PRO A 25 -1.91 -7.60 -2.78
C PRO A 25 -3.23 -8.28 -3.20
N ILE A 26 -4.05 -7.58 -3.99
CA ILE A 26 -5.31 -8.15 -4.51
C ILE A 26 -5.01 -9.35 -5.42
N VAL A 27 -4.04 -9.21 -6.33
CA VAL A 27 -3.63 -10.29 -7.23
C VAL A 27 -3.05 -11.46 -6.43
N ILE A 28 -2.15 -11.19 -5.46
CA ILE A 28 -1.58 -12.24 -4.61
C ILE A 28 -2.71 -13.03 -3.93
N ASN A 29 -3.72 -12.36 -3.35
CA ASN A 29 -4.82 -13.06 -2.68
C ASN A 29 -5.72 -13.82 -3.66
N ALA A 30 -5.92 -13.34 -4.88
CA ALA A 30 -6.72 -14.03 -5.90
C ALA A 30 -6.09 -15.36 -6.38
N PHE A 31 -4.76 -15.48 -6.30
CA PHE A 31 -4.02 -16.68 -6.68
C PHE A 31 -3.64 -17.57 -5.49
N GLN A 32 -4.10 -17.28 -4.27
CA GLN A 32 -3.88 -18.15 -3.13
C GLN A 32 -4.66 -19.47 -3.30
N PRO A 33 -4.09 -20.61 -2.88
CA PRO A 33 -4.81 -21.89 -2.90
C PRO A 33 -6.04 -21.82 -1.97
N GLU A 34 -6.99 -22.69 -2.21
CA GLU A 34 -8.12 -22.91 -1.30
C GLU A 34 -7.61 -23.22 0.12
N LEU A 35 -8.29 -22.67 1.13
CA LEU A 35 -7.94 -22.92 2.53
C LEU A 35 -8.23 -24.38 2.88
N LYS A 36 -7.22 -25.08 3.39
CA LYS A 36 -7.33 -26.48 3.81
C LYS A 36 -6.66 -26.68 5.14
N LEU A 37 -7.30 -27.43 6.01
CA LEU A 37 -6.69 -27.95 7.21
C LEU A 37 -5.63 -28.99 6.81
N ILE A 38 -4.42 -28.85 7.38
CA ILE A 38 -3.30 -29.78 7.19
C ILE A 38 -3.22 -30.73 8.35
N ASP A 39 -3.39 -30.21 9.56
CA ASP A 39 -3.20 -30.95 10.80
C ASP A 39 -4.08 -30.39 11.91
N ASP A 40 -4.55 -31.27 12.79
CA ASP A 40 -5.26 -30.94 14.01
C ASP A 40 -4.66 -31.70 15.18
N GLU A 41 -4.33 -30.98 16.23
CA GLU A 41 -3.76 -31.51 17.46
C GLU A 41 -4.59 -31.03 18.63
N VAL A 42 -5.02 -31.96 19.48
CA VAL A 42 -5.67 -31.64 20.75
C VAL A 42 -4.91 -32.35 21.83
N SER A 43 -4.44 -31.60 22.82
CA SER A 43 -3.73 -32.12 23.98
C SER A 43 -4.31 -31.52 25.24
N GLY A 44 -4.05 -32.14 26.37
CA GLY A 44 -4.56 -31.62 27.65
C GLY A 44 -4.17 -32.44 28.83
N GLU A 45 -4.63 -32.00 29.99
CA GLU A 45 -4.36 -32.63 31.28
C GLU A 45 -5.66 -32.87 32.05
N TYR A 46 -5.82 -34.06 32.58
CA TYR A 46 -6.93 -34.41 33.46
C TYR A 46 -6.59 -34.10 34.93
N VAL A 47 -7.39 -33.26 35.56
CA VAL A 47 -7.26 -32.89 36.97
C VAL A 47 -8.25 -33.70 37.81
N SER A 48 -7.79 -34.81 38.38
CA SER A 48 -8.61 -35.76 39.11
C SER A 48 -9.35 -35.17 40.33
N THR A 49 -8.79 -34.13 40.95
CA THR A 49 -9.40 -33.43 42.09
C THR A 49 -10.64 -32.64 41.71
N LEU A 50 -10.74 -32.20 40.48
CA LEU A 50 -11.89 -31.45 39.95
C LEU A 50 -12.79 -32.30 39.05
N ASN A 51 -12.34 -33.50 38.69
CA ASN A 51 -12.96 -34.37 37.71
C ASN A 51 -13.18 -33.64 36.36
N GLU A 52 -12.19 -32.82 35.93
CA GLU A 52 -12.21 -32.05 34.71
C GLU A 52 -10.93 -32.25 33.92
N SER A 53 -11.05 -32.24 32.61
CA SER A 53 -9.92 -32.14 31.66
C SER A 53 -9.81 -30.72 31.13
N TYR A 54 -8.60 -30.18 31.09
CA TYR A 54 -8.27 -28.91 30.46
C TYR A 54 -7.56 -29.22 29.17
N MET A 55 -8.26 -28.98 28.07
CA MET A 55 -7.80 -29.30 26.72
C MET A 55 -7.34 -28.05 26.00
N GLU A 56 -6.36 -28.22 25.14
CA GLU A 56 -5.84 -27.20 24.22
C GLU A 56 -5.92 -27.75 22.80
N ALA A 57 -6.50 -26.98 21.87
CA ALA A 57 -6.65 -27.37 20.48
C ALA A 57 -5.81 -26.46 19.60
N LYS A 58 -5.09 -27.09 18.66
CA LYS A 58 -4.29 -26.42 17.65
C LYS A 58 -4.64 -26.94 16.28
N LEU A 59 -4.98 -26.04 15.38
CA LEU A 59 -5.29 -26.35 13.99
C LEU A 59 -4.25 -25.68 13.09
N THR A 60 -3.71 -26.43 12.13
CA THR A 60 -2.71 -25.94 11.18
C THR A 60 -3.26 -25.99 9.77
N PHE A 61 -3.12 -24.85 9.05
CA PHE A 61 -3.66 -24.68 7.72
C PHE A 61 -2.55 -24.52 6.68
N ASN A 62 -2.89 -24.73 5.39
CA ASN A 62 -1.97 -24.55 4.25
C ASN A 62 -1.70 -23.07 3.92
N ARG A 63 -2.34 -22.13 4.61
CA ARG A 63 -2.20 -20.68 4.42
C ARG A 63 -2.66 -19.93 5.67
N PRO A 64 -2.20 -18.67 5.84
CA PRO A 64 -2.59 -17.87 7.00
C PRO A 64 -4.10 -17.68 7.14
N VAL A 65 -4.59 -17.75 8.36
CA VAL A 65 -5.98 -17.51 8.77
C VAL A 65 -6.09 -16.28 9.66
N SER A 66 -7.24 -15.60 9.62
CA SER A 66 -7.49 -14.36 10.36
C SER A 66 -8.42 -14.56 11.56
N SER A 67 -9.43 -15.38 11.38
CA SER A 67 -10.45 -15.69 12.38
C SER A 67 -11.15 -16.98 12.03
N GLY A 68 -11.76 -17.62 13.02
CA GLY A 68 -12.57 -18.79 12.78
C GLY A 68 -12.96 -19.53 14.05
N TYR A 69 -13.68 -20.61 13.83
CA TYR A 69 -14.08 -21.52 14.90
C TYR A 69 -14.05 -22.97 14.42
N ALA A 70 -13.93 -23.89 15.35
CA ALA A 70 -14.14 -25.32 15.13
C ALA A 70 -15.11 -25.89 16.15
N THR A 71 -15.76 -26.97 15.78
CA THR A 71 -16.59 -27.76 16.68
C THR A 71 -15.90 -29.08 16.97
N ILE A 72 -15.59 -29.33 18.22
CA ILE A 72 -14.85 -30.51 18.68
C ILE A 72 -15.75 -31.28 19.65
N LYS A 73 -15.76 -32.60 19.50
CA LYS A 73 -16.36 -33.53 20.46
C LYS A 73 -15.27 -34.25 21.23
N PHE A 74 -15.50 -34.42 22.52
CA PHE A 74 -14.61 -35.12 23.43
C PHE A 74 -15.28 -36.37 23.98
N TYR A 75 -14.53 -37.46 24.08
CA TYR A 75 -15.02 -38.74 24.47
C TYR A 75 -14.16 -39.33 25.63
N ASP A 76 -14.78 -40.16 26.45
CA ASP A 76 -14.08 -40.97 27.47
C ASP A 76 -13.49 -42.27 26.89
N GLU A 77 -12.82 -43.05 27.73
CA GLU A 77 -12.21 -44.35 27.39
C GLU A 77 -13.23 -45.44 26.93
N TYR A 78 -14.53 -45.15 27.09
CA TYR A 78 -15.61 -46.05 26.67
C TYR A 78 -16.37 -45.52 25.43
N ASP A 79 -15.81 -44.53 24.73
CA ASP A 79 -16.44 -43.83 23.59
C ASP A 79 -17.75 -43.09 23.95
N ASN A 80 -17.99 -42.79 25.24
CA ASN A 80 -19.12 -41.95 25.61
C ASN A 80 -18.80 -40.48 25.36
N LEU A 81 -19.73 -39.77 24.72
CA LEU A 81 -19.60 -38.33 24.48
C LEU A 81 -19.64 -37.57 25.81
N LEU A 82 -18.54 -36.94 26.16
CA LEU A 82 -18.42 -36.06 27.31
C LEU A 82 -18.95 -34.66 27.02
N LYS A 83 -18.48 -34.07 25.93
CA LYS A 83 -18.83 -32.68 25.59
C LYS A 83 -18.69 -32.41 24.10
N THR A 84 -19.56 -31.54 23.57
CA THR A 84 -19.37 -30.90 22.28
C THR A 84 -19.13 -29.39 22.49
N VAL A 85 -18.03 -28.88 21.99
CA VAL A 85 -17.63 -27.49 22.21
C VAL A 85 -17.43 -26.80 20.87
N LYS A 86 -17.93 -25.56 20.76
CA LYS A 86 -17.60 -24.66 19.71
C LYS A 86 -16.50 -23.72 20.18
N CYS A 87 -15.29 -23.90 19.68
CA CYS A 87 -14.09 -23.17 20.05
C CYS A 87 -13.85 -22.02 19.08
N TYR A 88 -13.50 -20.83 19.59
CA TYR A 88 -13.11 -19.67 18.81
C TYR A 88 -11.60 -19.46 18.96
N PHE A 89 -10.88 -19.58 17.87
CA PHE A 89 -9.44 -19.65 17.88
C PHE A 89 -8.76 -18.28 17.75
N SER A 90 -7.65 -18.14 18.45
CA SER A 90 -6.66 -17.09 18.20
C SER A 90 -5.77 -17.50 17.04
N CYS A 91 -5.74 -16.72 15.99
CA CYS A 91 -5.02 -17.07 14.76
C CYS A 91 -3.65 -16.40 14.69
N TYR A 92 -2.61 -17.18 14.40
CA TYR A 92 -1.21 -16.78 14.29
C TYR A 92 -0.60 -17.33 13.01
N GLY A 93 -0.73 -16.57 11.90
CA GLY A 93 -0.27 -17.04 10.60
C GLY A 93 -1.06 -18.28 10.13
N GLU A 94 -0.38 -19.39 9.94
CA GLU A 94 -0.98 -20.67 9.49
C GLU A 94 -1.57 -21.49 10.64
N SER A 95 -1.36 -21.09 11.88
CA SER A 95 -1.86 -21.79 13.08
C SER A 95 -3.03 -21.04 13.70
N ALA A 96 -4.00 -21.80 14.21
CA ALA A 96 -5.09 -21.33 15.03
C ALA A 96 -5.07 -22.13 16.35
N GLU A 97 -5.03 -21.44 17.48
CA GLU A 97 -4.89 -22.03 18.81
C GLU A 97 -6.02 -21.57 19.72
N ASP A 98 -6.60 -22.50 20.44
CA ASP A 98 -7.54 -22.25 21.54
C ASP A 98 -7.02 -22.98 22.77
N SER A 99 -6.76 -22.25 23.83
CA SER A 99 -6.37 -22.78 25.13
C SER A 99 -7.55 -22.67 26.11
N TYR A 100 -7.66 -23.65 27.02
CA TYR A 100 -8.64 -23.69 28.08
C TYR A 100 -10.04 -24.18 27.70
N ILE A 101 -10.13 -25.27 26.95
CA ILE A 101 -11.37 -26.00 26.76
C ILE A 101 -11.59 -26.91 27.99
N GLY A 102 -12.44 -26.49 28.92
CA GLY A 102 -12.80 -27.31 30.05
C GLY A 102 -13.81 -28.38 29.67
N VAL A 103 -13.52 -29.64 29.99
CA VAL A 103 -14.38 -30.80 29.74
C VAL A 103 -14.55 -31.59 31.05
N ASP A 104 -15.80 -31.81 31.49
CA ASP A 104 -16.09 -32.65 32.66
C ASP A 104 -15.74 -34.10 32.34
N GLY A 105 -14.92 -34.72 33.21
CA GLY A 105 -14.45 -36.10 33.05
C GLY A 105 -13.05 -36.20 32.42
N ASN A 106 -12.56 -37.44 32.31
CA ASN A 106 -11.28 -37.76 31.72
C ASN A 106 -11.46 -37.97 30.22
N VAL A 107 -10.85 -37.05 29.40
CA VAL A 107 -10.87 -37.13 27.95
C VAL A 107 -9.83 -38.13 27.46
N ASP A 108 -10.25 -39.13 26.69
CA ASP A 108 -9.40 -40.12 26.04
C ASP A 108 -9.21 -39.84 24.57
N SER A 109 -10.27 -39.38 23.87
CA SER A 109 -10.24 -39.13 22.45
C SER A 109 -11.06 -37.89 22.05
N TYR A 110 -10.82 -37.40 20.84
CA TYR A 110 -11.56 -36.27 20.27
C TYR A 110 -11.91 -36.50 18.79
N GLU A 111 -12.93 -35.78 18.35
CA GLU A 111 -13.37 -35.74 16.93
C GLU A 111 -13.54 -34.27 16.50
N LEU A 112 -12.82 -33.84 15.47
CA LEU A 112 -13.07 -32.55 14.83
C LEU A 112 -14.29 -32.70 13.90
N VAL A 113 -15.44 -32.17 14.31
CA VAL A 113 -16.71 -32.31 13.58
C VAL A 113 -16.80 -31.37 12.39
N SER A 114 -16.41 -30.11 12.60
CA SER A 114 -16.46 -29.08 11.58
C SER A 114 -15.55 -27.93 11.94
N TYR A 115 -15.12 -27.20 10.92
CA TYR A 115 -14.40 -25.95 11.11
C TYR A 115 -14.84 -24.92 10.05
N ASP A 116 -14.74 -23.64 10.41
CA ASP A 116 -15.02 -22.52 9.51
C ASP A 116 -14.04 -21.39 9.85
N PHE A 117 -13.10 -21.16 8.97
CA PHE A 117 -12.03 -20.17 9.12
C PHE A 117 -11.94 -19.26 7.92
N GLU A 118 -11.72 -17.98 8.18
CA GLU A 118 -11.47 -17.00 7.17
C GLU A 118 -9.98 -16.91 6.84
N PRO A 119 -9.60 -16.99 5.55
CA PRO A 119 -8.23 -16.81 5.16
C PRO A 119 -7.76 -15.38 5.45
N ALA A 120 -6.55 -15.23 6.00
CA ALA A 120 -5.95 -13.93 6.21
C ALA A 120 -5.57 -13.27 4.87
N PHE A 121 -5.75 -11.95 4.81
CA PHE A 121 -5.33 -11.17 3.65
C PHE A 121 -3.80 -11.02 3.64
N VAL A 122 -3.16 -11.66 2.67
CA VAL A 122 -1.71 -11.63 2.51
C VAL A 122 -1.25 -10.34 1.83
N GLY A 123 -0.16 -9.77 2.31
CA GLY A 123 0.42 -8.56 1.71
C GLY A 123 -0.21 -7.25 2.16
N GLY A 124 -1.12 -7.26 3.13
CA GLY A 124 -1.76 -6.05 3.68
C GLY A 124 -0.76 -4.99 4.16
N TRP A 125 0.43 -5.41 4.63
CA TRP A 125 1.52 -4.50 5.00
C TRP A 125 1.97 -3.59 3.86
N MET A 126 1.77 -3.99 2.60
CA MET A 126 2.11 -3.17 1.42
C MET A 126 1.31 -1.87 1.41
N TYR A 127 0.09 -1.85 1.95
CA TYR A 127 -0.69 -0.61 2.04
C TYR A 127 -0.06 0.41 2.99
N ALA A 128 0.73 -0.03 3.98
CA ALA A 128 1.48 0.88 4.82
C ALA A 128 2.52 1.69 4.02
N LEU A 129 3.03 1.14 2.92
CA LEU A 129 3.94 1.86 2.04
C LEU A 129 3.28 3.07 1.37
N LEU A 130 1.95 3.08 1.23
CA LEU A 130 1.23 4.22 0.67
C LEU A 130 1.43 5.48 1.50
N ILE A 131 1.62 5.36 2.82
CA ILE A 131 1.91 6.51 3.71
C ILE A 131 3.16 7.25 3.23
N PHE A 132 4.16 6.51 2.72
CA PHE A 132 5.40 7.10 2.21
C PHE A 132 5.31 7.49 0.73
N VAL A 133 4.60 6.72 -0.09
CA VAL A 133 4.54 6.90 -1.55
C VAL A 133 3.54 7.99 -1.96
N ILE A 134 2.40 8.11 -1.27
CA ILE A 134 1.35 9.10 -1.58
C ILE A 134 1.88 10.55 -1.60
N PRO A 135 2.68 11.02 -0.62
CA PRO A 135 3.22 12.38 -0.67
C PRO A 135 4.03 12.64 -1.93
N PHE A 136 4.88 11.69 -2.33
CA PHE A 136 5.67 11.81 -3.56
C PHE A 136 4.81 11.76 -4.81
N PHE A 137 3.79 10.91 -4.83
CA PHE A 137 2.82 10.86 -5.91
C PHE A 137 2.06 12.18 -6.05
N ILE A 138 1.55 12.72 -4.95
CA ILE A 138 0.86 14.02 -4.92
C ILE A 138 1.79 15.12 -5.47
N VAL A 139 3.03 15.20 -4.97
CA VAL A 139 4.00 16.18 -5.48
C VAL A 139 4.27 15.98 -6.96
N SER A 140 4.34 14.72 -7.44
CA SER A 140 4.54 14.44 -8.87
C SER A 140 3.39 14.91 -9.74
N MET A 141 2.15 14.91 -9.24
CA MET A 141 0.99 15.43 -9.95
C MET A 141 1.08 16.95 -10.19
N PHE A 142 1.76 17.68 -9.31
CA PHE A 142 1.98 19.11 -9.43
C PHE A 142 3.17 19.48 -10.32
N LEU A 143 3.97 18.50 -10.81
CA LEU A 143 4.98 18.78 -11.80
C LEU A 143 4.34 19.41 -13.06
N SER A 144 4.91 20.45 -13.54
CA SER A 144 4.39 21.17 -14.72
C SER A 144 5.49 21.40 -15.74
N TYR A 145 5.13 21.22 -17.00
CA TYR A 145 5.98 21.50 -18.14
C TYR A 145 5.15 22.17 -19.22
N LYS A 146 5.63 23.31 -19.72
CA LYS A 146 4.99 24.02 -20.84
C LYS A 146 6.02 24.45 -21.87
N GLU A 147 5.64 24.33 -23.12
CA GLU A 147 6.36 24.85 -24.29
C GLU A 147 5.55 25.97 -24.88
N TYR A 148 6.26 26.95 -25.35
CA TYR A 148 5.75 28.12 -26.08
C TYR A 148 6.65 28.38 -27.31
N GLU A 149 6.11 29.04 -28.29
CA GLU A 149 6.86 29.55 -29.42
C GLU A 149 6.71 31.08 -29.51
N TYR A 150 7.81 31.78 -29.63
CA TYR A 150 7.80 33.23 -29.75
C TYR A 150 8.91 33.68 -30.71
N ASN A 151 8.55 34.40 -31.77
CA ASN A 151 9.47 34.87 -32.81
C ASN A 151 10.39 33.77 -33.35
N GLY A 152 9.86 32.56 -33.60
CA GLY A 152 10.60 31.39 -34.09
C GLY A 152 11.52 30.74 -33.07
N LYS A 153 11.59 31.24 -31.83
CA LYS A 153 12.33 30.63 -30.72
C LYS A 153 11.45 29.69 -29.92
N LYS A 154 11.99 28.52 -29.51
CA LYS A 154 11.32 27.56 -28.64
C LYS A 154 11.61 27.91 -27.21
N LEU A 155 10.56 28.22 -26.46
CA LEU A 155 10.62 28.55 -25.07
C LEU A 155 10.05 27.39 -24.26
N SER A 156 10.69 26.97 -23.16
CA SER A 156 10.14 25.97 -22.27
C SER A 156 10.33 26.36 -20.81
N VAL A 157 9.28 26.13 -20.04
CA VAL A 157 9.29 26.32 -18.59
C VAL A 157 8.98 24.99 -17.91
N TYR A 158 9.87 24.58 -17.02
CA TYR A 158 9.75 23.38 -16.22
C TYR A 158 9.65 23.73 -14.75
N ALA A 159 8.62 23.21 -14.09
CA ALA A 159 8.44 23.25 -12.66
C ALA A 159 8.58 21.84 -12.09
N GLY A 160 9.77 21.51 -11.63
CA GLY A 160 10.11 20.24 -11.01
C GLY A 160 9.87 20.22 -9.51
N TRP A 161 10.43 19.24 -8.80
CA TRP A 161 10.33 19.13 -7.34
C TRP A 161 11.07 20.26 -6.63
N PHE A 162 12.32 20.49 -7.06
CA PHE A 162 13.24 21.47 -6.46
C PHE A 162 13.80 22.45 -7.47
N ASN A 163 13.58 22.20 -8.77
CA ASN A 163 14.17 22.95 -9.85
C ASN A 163 13.07 23.57 -10.72
N TYR A 164 13.18 24.86 -10.91
CA TYR A 164 12.35 25.67 -11.79
C TYR A 164 13.26 26.21 -12.87
N ILE A 165 12.96 25.96 -14.13
CA ILE A 165 13.90 26.21 -15.22
C ILE A 165 13.17 26.87 -16.37
N LEU A 166 13.72 28.00 -16.86
CA LEU A 166 13.35 28.63 -18.10
C LEU A 166 14.43 28.35 -19.15
N ARG A 167 14.01 27.88 -20.31
CA ARG A 167 14.92 27.64 -21.46
C ARG A 167 14.45 28.37 -22.69
N VAL A 168 15.43 28.81 -23.47
CA VAL A 168 15.26 29.34 -24.81
C VAL A 168 16.10 28.49 -25.79
N ASP A 169 15.48 27.92 -26.80
CA ASP A 169 16.12 27.02 -27.79
C ASP A 169 16.92 25.87 -27.10
N GLY A 170 16.40 25.35 -26.03
CA GLY A 170 17.01 24.27 -25.25
C GLY A 170 18.11 24.70 -24.27
N LYS A 171 18.61 25.95 -24.32
CA LYS A 171 19.59 26.48 -23.38
C LYS A 171 18.91 26.99 -22.12
N ILE A 172 19.48 26.69 -20.94
CA ILE A 172 19.01 27.23 -19.68
C ILE A 172 19.35 28.69 -19.57
N CYS A 173 18.33 29.55 -19.48
CA CYS A 173 18.48 31.00 -19.33
C CYS A 173 18.31 31.45 -17.89
N ASP A 174 17.39 30.79 -17.15
CA ASP A 174 17.22 31.06 -15.75
C ASP A 174 16.85 29.77 -15.01
N LYS A 175 17.31 29.64 -13.76
CA LYS A 175 17.06 28.49 -12.90
C LYS A 175 16.92 28.91 -11.46
N HIS A 176 15.81 28.53 -10.85
CA HIS A 176 15.58 28.68 -9.42
C HIS A 176 15.51 27.31 -8.74
N CYS A 177 16.17 27.16 -7.59
CA CYS A 177 16.16 25.92 -6.81
C CYS A 177 15.62 26.24 -5.42
N THR A 178 14.47 25.66 -5.08
CA THR A 178 13.90 25.76 -3.74
C THR A 178 13.03 24.53 -3.43
N PHE A 179 13.02 24.11 -2.19
CA PHE A 179 12.18 23.00 -1.73
C PHE A 179 10.77 23.48 -1.39
N ILE A 180 10.68 24.62 -0.70
CA ILE A 180 9.41 25.19 -0.24
C ILE A 180 9.35 26.65 -0.71
N TYR A 181 8.20 27.04 -1.27
CA TYR A 181 7.95 28.43 -1.61
C TYR A 181 6.51 28.80 -1.25
N PHE A 182 6.37 29.97 -0.67
CA PHE A 182 5.06 30.56 -0.30
C PHE A 182 4.65 31.69 -1.26
N THR A 183 5.54 32.10 -2.13
CA THR A 183 5.29 33.14 -3.14
C THR A 183 5.53 32.58 -4.54
N PRO A 184 4.84 33.06 -5.58
CA PRO A 184 5.11 32.66 -6.95
C PRO A 184 6.58 32.86 -7.33
N ILE A 185 7.18 31.83 -7.95
CA ILE A 185 8.54 31.89 -8.46
C ILE A 185 8.53 32.62 -9.80
N LYS A 186 9.41 33.59 -9.96
CA LYS A 186 9.64 34.30 -11.20
C LYS A 186 10.97 33.88 -11.81
N LEU A 187 10.93 33.52 -13.08
CA LEU A 187 12.11 33.23 -13.91
C LEU A 187 12.15 34.27 -15.00
N THR A 188 13.30 34.91 -15.19
CA THR A 188 13.42 36.02 -16.13
C THR A 188 14.61 35.84 -17.08
N THR A 189 14.48 36.28 -18.33
CA THR A 189 15.59 36.37 -19.24
C THR A 189 15.30 37.45 -20.31
N THR A 190 16.31 37.90 -21.00
CA THR A 190 16.17 38.82 -22.13
C THR A 190 16.65 38.11 -23.38
N LEU A 191 15.85 38.15 -24.42
CA LEU A 191 16.19 37.60 -25.72
C LEU A 191 17.18 38.53 -26.46
N ASP A 192 17.80 38.02 -27.55
CA ASP A 192 18.79 38.78 -28.36
C ASP A 192 18.18 40.02 -29.03
N ASP A 193 16.85 40.03 -29.25
CA ASP A 193 16.09 41.16 -29.78
C ASP A 193 15.70 42.20 -28.74
N GLY A 194 16.14 42.03 -27.48
CA GLY A 194 15.83 42.92 -26.37
C GLY A 194 14.52 42.59 -25.66
N THR A 195 13.71 41.63 -26.14
CA THR A 195 12.44 41.21 -25.51
C THR A 195 12.68 40.62 -24.14
N LYS A 196 11.99 41.13 -23.14
CA LYS A 196 12.06 40.60 -21.79
C LYS A 196 11.03 39.46 -21.57
N LEU A 197 11.52 38.28 -21.22
CA LEU A 197 10.69 37.15 -20.87
C LEU A 197 10.55 37.04 -19.36
N GLU A 198 9.31 36.84 -18.88
CA GLU A 198 9.02 36.53 -17.48
C GLU A 198 8.13 35.27 -17.38
N GLY A 199 8.71 34.21 -16.83
CA GLY A 199 7.99 33.00 -16.49
C GLY A 199 7.56 33.04 -15.01
N THR A 200 6.26 33.00 -14.73
CA THR A 200 5.75 32.94 -13.36
C THR A 200 5.19 31.55 -13.08
N ILE A 201 5.60 30.95 -11.98
CA ILE A 201 5.16 29.65 -11.51
C ILE A 201 4.42 29.86 -10.20
N SER A 202 3.10 29.60 -10.20
CA SER A 202 2.26 29.74 -9.02
C SER A 202 2.50 28.63 -8.00
N LEU A 203 1.96 28.74 -6.78
CA LEU A 203 2.03 27.74 -5.70
C LEU A 203 1.53 26.35 -6.14
N ILE A 204 0.51 26.31 -7.00
CA ILE A 204 0.01 25.05 -7.59
C ILE A 204 0.75 24.66 -8.87
N LYS A 205 1.96 25.21 -9.08
CA LYS A 205 2.83 24.98 -10.25
C LYS A 205 2.17 25.28 -11.60
N ARG A 206 1.16 26.16 -11.62
CA ARG A 206 0.63 26.70 -12.87
C ARG A 206 1.65 27.65 -13.49
N ILE A 207 2.06 27.35 -14.70
CA ILE A 207 3.05 28.13 -15.45
C ILE A 207 2.34 29.17 -16.32
N THR A 208 2.78 30.40 -16.24
CA THR A 208 2.46 31.49 -17.19
C THR A 208 3.75 32.08 -17.71
N LEU A 209 3.81 32.41 -19.00
CA LEU A 209 4.96 33.04 -19.61
C LEU A 209 4.51 34.33 -20.30
N LYS A 210 5.22 35.41 -20.07
CA LYS A 210 5.01 36.73 -20.71
C LYS A 210 6.23 37.15 -21.51
N ALA A 211 6.00 37.86 -22.60
CA ALA A 211 7.01 38.57 -23.36
C ALA A 211 6.62 40.05 -23.38
N ASP A 212 7.48 40.93 -22.86
CA ASP A 212 7.21 42.38 -22.70
C ASP A 212 5.81 42.63 -22.14
N ASP A 213 5.53 41.99 -20.99
CA ASP A 213 4.26 42.01 -20.23
C ASP A 213 3.02 41.40 -20.96
N LYS A 214 3.15 40.94 -22.20
CA LYS A 214 2.08 40.26 -22.92
C LYS A 214 2.11 38.76 -22.63
N LEU A 215 0.97 38.20 -22.20
CA LEU A 215 0.84 36.77 -21.95
C LEU A 215 0.99 35.97 -23.24
N LEU A 216 1.91 34.98 -23.23
CA LEU A 216 2.02 34.05 -24.33
C LEU A 216 0.97 32.96 -24.22
N SER A 217 0.18 32.78 -25.26
CA SER A 217 -0.71 31.63 -25.44
C SER A 217 0.09 30.44 -25.96
N LYS A 218 -0.40 29.25 -25.66
CA LYS A 218 0.17 27.98 -26.13
C LYS A 218 -0.21 27.75 -27.59
#